data_87a4a50aea4eff5fc9b76f9bc27f88c9
#
_entry.id   87a4a50aea4eff5fc9b76f9bc27f88c9
#
_cell.length_a   1.000
_cell.length_b   1.000
_cell.length_c   1.000
_cell.angle_alpha   90.00
_cell.angle_beta   90.00
_cell.angle_gamma   90.00
#
_symmetry.space_group_name_H-M   'P 1'
#
loop_
_entity.id
_entity.type
_entity.pdbx_description
1 polymer ?
#
loop_
_entity_poly.entity_id
_entity_poly.type
_entity_poly.pdbx_seq_one_letter_code
_entity_poly.pdbx_strand_id
1 'polypeptide(L)'
;MEEKTTHRRAHDDYRWDAVAELPYKEDDRALFRAITRQVLFSDTALASELRYFEVAPGGFSTLERHEHMHAVLILRGRGHCLVGRDVKALATRDLVTVPPMTWHQFRATGSEPLGFLCMVNAQRDKPQLPSAAELGELEADPAIAAFLRG
;
A
#
# COMPACT_ATOMS: atom_id res chain seq x y z
N MET A 1 -20.86 -22.19 -20.39
CA MET A 1 -20.63 -20.72 -20.38
C MET A 1 -19.16 -20.47 -20.62
N GLU A 2 -18.88 -19.76 -21.69
CA GLU A 2 -17.49 -19.44 -22.05
C GLU A 2 -16.94 -18.41 -21.06
N GLU A 3 -15.79 -18.70 -20.44
CA GLU A 3 -15.13 -17.74 -19.57
C GLU A 3 -14.58 -16.58 -20.42
N LYS A 4 -14.90 -15.38 -20.00
CA LYS A 4 -14.45 -14.17 -20.69
C LYS A 4 -12.99 -13.87 -20.34
N THR A 5 -12.12 -13.99 -21.32
CA THR A 5 -10.75 -13.48 -21.14
C THR A 5 -10.74 -11.96 -21.21
N THR A 6 -9.87 -11.34 -20.42
CA THR A 6 -9.68 -9.89 -20.45
C THR A 6 -8.21 -9.56 -20.71
N HIS A 7 -8.00 -8.49 -21.45
CA HIS A 7 -6.69 -7.91 -21.65
C HIS A 7 -6.79 -6.42 -21.38
N ARG A 8 -6.20 -5.97 -20.28
CA ARG A 8 -6.17 -4.55 -19.92
C ARG A 8 -4.83 -3.97 -20.33
N ARG A 9 -4.84 -3.14 -21.35
CA ARG A 9 -3.62 -2.50 -21.85
C ARG A 9 -3.14 -1.45 -20.84
N ALA A 10 -1.83 -1.46 -20.55
CA ALA A 10 -1.19 -0.44 -19.75
C ALA A 10 -0.84 0.79 -20.60
N HIS A 11 -0.92 1.96 -20.00
CA HIS A 11 -0.50 3.25 -20.57
C HIS A 11 0.71 3.80 -19.81
N ASP A 12 1.43 4.75 -20.42
CA ASP A 12 2.69 5.27 -19.89
C ASP A 12 2.58 5.97 -18.53
N ASP A 13 1.39 6.41 -18.15
CA ASP A 13 1.13 7.11 -16.91
C ASP A 13 0.67 6.19 -15.78
N TYR A 14 0.96 4.89 -15.87
CA TYR A 14 0.51 3.88 -14.89
C TYR A 14 -1.01 3.85 -14.77
N ARG A 15 -1.66 3.85 -15.90
CA ARG A 15 -3.09 3.68 -16.05
C ARG A 15 -3.36 2.42 -16.89
N TRP A 16 -4.52 1.82 -16.71
CA TRP A 16 -4.93 0.62 -17.47
C TRP A 16 -6.31 0.84 -18.08
N ASP A 17 -6.53 0.21 -19.23
CA ASP A 17 -7.84 0.29 -19.91
C ASP A 17 -8.96 -0.16 -18.97
N ALA A 18 -10.07 0.58 -18.96
CA ALA A 18 -11.29 0.26 -18.22
C ALA A 18 -11.08 0.14 -16.70
N VAL A 19 -10.04 0.75 -16.15
CA VAL A 19 -9.78 0.81 -14.71
C VAL A 19 -9.86 2.26 -14.25
N ALA A 20 -10.73 2.52 -13.27
CA ALA A 20 -10.87 3.85 -12.69
C ALA A 20 -9.76 4.10 -11.66
N GLU A 21 -9.14 5.29 -11.74
CA GLU A 21 -8.28 5.77 -10.67
C GLU A 21 -9.16 6.47 -9.63
N LEU A 22 -9.11 5.97 -8.40
CA LEU A 22 -9.92 6.47 -7.29
C LEU A 22 -9.03 7.03 -6.19
N PRO A 23 -9.46 8.10 -5.48
CA PRO A 23 -8.81 8.47 -4.24
C PRO A 23 -8.92 7.29 -3.25
N TYR A 24 -7.83 6.99 -2.58
CA TYR A 24 -7.84 5.91 -1.59
C TYR A 24 -8.14 6.47 -0.22
N LYS A 25 -9.21 5.98 0.40
CA LYS A 25 -9.71 6.41 1.72
C LYS A 25 -10.02 7.92 1.78
N GLU A 26 -11.25 8.28 1.54
CA GLU A 26 -11.75 9.63 1.81
C GLU A 26 -11.92 9.80 3.32
N ASP A 27 -10.89 10.29 3.99
CA ASP A 27 -10.92 10.54 5.42
C ASP A 27 -10.28 11.90 5.72
N ASP A 28 -11.00 12.74 6.46
CA ASP A 28 -10.57 14.08 6.84
C ASP A 28 -9.48 14.09 7.93
N ARG A 29 -9.10 12.94 8.47
CA ARG A 29 -8.20 12.84 9.62
C ARG A 29 -6.72 12.91 9.31
N ALA A 30 -6.32 13.11 8.07
CA ALA A 30 -4.92 13.20 7.65
C ALA A 30 -4.01 12.03 8.11
N LEU A 31 -4.58 10.83 8.27
CA LEU A 31 -3.86 9.61 8.65
C LEU A 31 -3.04 9.03 7.49
N PHE A 32 -3.27 9.53 6.29
CA PHE A 32 -2.57 9.21 5.06
C PHE A 32 -2.57 10.46 4.18
N ARG A 33 -1.76 10.45 3.14
CA ARG A 33 -1.63 11.63 2.28
C ARG A 33 -1.38 11.24 0.83
N ALA A 34 -2.23 11.78 -0.06
CA ALA A 34 -2.05 11.79 -1.50
C ALA A 34 -1.88 10.39 -2.12
N ILE A 35 -2.84 9.51 -1.87
CA ILE A 35 -2.85 8.14 -2.39
C ILE A 35 -4.01 7.93 -3.34
N THR A 36 -3.73 7.28 -4.47
CA THR A 36 -4.75 6.78 -5.39
C THR A 36 -4.71 5.26 -5.48
N ARG A 37 -5.82 4.68 -5.88
CA ARG A 37 -5.97 3.23 -6.03
C ARG A 37 -6.63 2.90 -7.36
N GLN A 38 -6.12 1.85 -8.01
CA GLN A 38 -6.72 1.24 -9.18
C GLN A 38 -6.89 -0.25 -8.91
N VAL A 39 -8.12 -0.77 -9.02
CA VAL A 39 -8.38 -2.20 -8.88
C VAL A 39 -8.20 -2.83 -10.25
N LEU A 40 -7.11 -3.55 -10.45
CA LEU A 40 -6.77 -4.15 -11.74
C LEU A 40 -7.48 -5.47 -11.97
N PHE A 41 -7.67 -6.23 -10.91
CA PHE A 41 -8.27 -7.56 -10.95
C PHE A 41 -8.93 -7.88 -9.61
N SER A 42 -10.10 -8.50 -9.66
CA SER A 42 -10.77 -9.03 -8.47
C SER A 42 -11.61 -10.23 -8.90
N ASP A 43 -11.48 -11.34 -8.18
CA ASP A 43 -12.22 -12.56 -8.47
C ASP A 43 -12.53 -13.33 -7.20
N THR A 44 -13.80 -13.69 -7.02
CA THR A 44 -14.25 -14.40 -5.82
C THR A 44 -13.80 -15.85 -5.80
N ALA A 45 -13.72 -16.52 -6.96
CA ALA A 45 -13.25 -17.89 -7.05
C ALA A 45 -11.77 -18.01 -6.69
N LEU A 46 -10.96 -17.03 -7.12
CA LEU A 46 -9.55 -16.93 -6.72
C LEU A 46 -9.39 -16.33 -5.32
N ALA A 47 -10.46 -15.78 -4.76
CA ALA A 47 -10.48 -15.11 -3.46
C ALA A 47 -9.43 -14.01 -3.31
N SER A 48 -9.08 -13.35 -4.41
CA SER A 48 -7.96 -12.39 -4.47
C SER A 48 -8.33 -11.13 -5.23
N GLU A 49 -7.62 -10.08 -4.90
CA GLU A 49 -7.70 -8.78 -5.57
C GLU A 49 -6.29 -8.27 -5.81
N LEU A 50 -6.03 -7.79 -7.03
CA LEU A 50 -4.79 -7.13 -7.41
C LEU A 50 -5.07 -5.66 -7.63
N ARG A 51 -4.38 -4.80 -6.87
CA ARG A 51 -4.56 -3.35 -6.91
C ARG A 51 -3.24 -2.67 -7.21
N TYR A 52 -3.31 -1.52 -7.88
CA TYR A 52 -2.19 -0.60 -8.02
C TYR A 52 -2.46 0.64 -7.17
N PHE A 53 -1.51 0.94 -6.31
CA PHE A 53 -1.52 2.16 -5.50
C PHE A 53 -0.43 3.11 -5.95
N GLU A 54 -0.72 4.39 -5.91
CA GLU A 54 0.26 5.42 -6.17
C GLU A 54 0.23 6.46 -5.07
N VAL A 55 1.39 6.69 -4.47
CA VAL A 55 1.60 7.66 -3.40
C VAL A 55 2.39 8.82 -3.97
N ALA A 56 1.80 10.01 -3.98
CA ALA A 56 2.47 11.21 -4.49
C ALA A 56 3.75 11.52 -3.70
N PRO A 57 4.72 12.22 -4.31
CA PRO A 57 5.95 12.60 -3.60
C PRO A 57 5.65 13.30 -2.27
N GLY A 58 6.30 12.84 -1.19
CA GLY A 58 6.04 13.33 0.16
C GLY A 58 4.79 12.76 0.82
N GLY A 59 4.02 11.93 0.12
CA GLY A 59 2.84 11.26 0.66
C GLY A 59 3.18 10.00 1.46
N PHE A 60 2.17 9.48 2.13
CA PHE A 60 2.31 8.27 2.95
C PHE A 60 0.96 7.57 3.14
N SER A 61 1.01 6.26 3.38
CA SER A 61 -0.16 5.46 3.73
C SER A 61 -0.45 5.52 5.23
N THR A 62 -1.62 5.04 5.63
CA THR A 62 -1.97 4.93 7.04
C THR A 62 -1.06 3.92 7.75
N LEU A 63 -0.61 4.26 8.96
CA LEU A 63 0.04 3.29 9.86
C LEU A 63 -1.05 2.40 10.43
N GLU A 64 -1.08 1.14 10.01
CA GLU A 64 -2.14 0.21 10.38
C GLU A 64 -1.66 -1.24 10.42
N ARG A 65 -2.47 -2.11 11.01
CA ARG A 65 -2.31 -3.56 10.94
C ARG A 65 -3.66 -4.24 10.75
N HIS A 66 -3.66 -5.43 10.21
CA HIS A 66 -4.85 -6.24 9.97
C HIS A 66 -4.48 -7.71 9.81
N GLU A 67 -5.47 -8.60 9.90
CA GLU A 67 -5.22 -10.03 9.79
C GLU A 67 -4.88 -10.46 8.36
N HIS A 68 -5.49 -9.85 7.35
CA HIS A 68 -5.14 -10.17 5.97
C HIS A 68 -3.72 -9.72 5.64
N MET A 69 -2.98 -10.57 4.96
CA MET A 69 -1.62 -10.25 4.54
C MET A 69 -1.60 -9.59 3.16
N HIS A 70 -0.51 -8.90 2.86
CA HIS A 70 -0.25 -8.34 1.54
C HIS A 70 1.04 -8.87 0.95
N ALA A 71 1.05 -9.02 -0.38
CA ALA A 71 2.28 -9.05 -1.16
C ALA A 71 2.34 -7.75 -1.97
N VAL A 72 3.40 -6.99 -1.81
CA VAL A 72 3.57 -5.67 -2.43
C VAL A 72 4.80 -5.67 -3.33
N LEU A 73 4.59 -5.39 -4.62
CA LEU A 73 5.67 -5.29 -5.59
C LEU A 73 5.82 -3.84 -6.03
N ILE A 74 7.00 -3.25 -5.78
CA ILE A 74 7.27 -1.87 -6.15
C ILE A 74 7.43 -1.79 -7.68
N LEU A 75 6.61 -0.96 -8.31
CA LEU A 75 6.57 -0.82 -9.76
C LEU A 75 7.13 0.51 -10.24
N ARG A 76 7.09 1.55 -9.42
CA ARG A 76 7.48 2.91 -9.78
C ARG A 76 8.06 3.65 -8.59
N GLY A 77 9.12 4.44 -8.85
CA GLY A 77 9.64 5.40 -7.88
C GLY A 77 10.44 4.78 -6.74
N ARG A 78 10.64 5.57 -5.71
CA ARG A 78 11.39 5.22 -4.52
C ARG A 78 10.64 5.63 -3.25
N GLY A 79 10.92 4.94 -2.18
CA GLY A 79 10.32 5.25 -0.90
C GLY A 79 10.97 4.50 0.23
N HIS A 80 10.29 4.51 1.35
CA HIS A 80 10.62 3.72 2.53
C HIS A 80 9.36 3.07 3.07
N CYS A 81 9.50 1.94 3.74
CA CYS A 81 8.41 1.32 4.44
C CYS A 81 8.81 0.92 5.86
N LEU A 82 7.82 0.91 6.73
CA LEU A 82 7.88 0.22 8.01
C LEU A 82 7.06 -1.06 7.87
N VAL A 83 7.65 -2.20 8.21
CA VAL A 83 6.95 -3.47 8.36
C VAL A 83 7.41 -4.10 9.66
N GLY A 84 6.51 -4.24 10.62
CA GLY A 84 6.85 -4.65 11.96
C GLY A 84 7.72 -3.60 12.65
N ARG A 85 8.99 -3.92 12.84
CA ARG A 85 9.97 -3.00 13.42
C ARG A 85 11.10 -2.67 12.44
N ASP A 86 10.99 -3.13 11.21
CA ASP A 86 12.00 -2.92 10.18
C ASP A 86 11.62 -1.72 9.29
N VAL A 87 12.52 -0.76 9.22
CA VAL A 87 12.44 0.37 8.28
C VAL A 87 13.36 0.05 7.10
N LYS A 88 12.82 -0.02 5.92
CA LYS A 88 13.55 -0.39 4.71
C LYS A 88 13.39 0.65 3.61
N ALA A 89 14.47 0.93 2.89
CA ALA A 89 14.41 1.67 1.65
C ALA A 89 13.83 0.79 0.55
N LEU A 90 13.03 1.38 -0.33
CA LEU A 90 12.35 0.70 -1.42
C LEU A 90 12.85 1.17 -2.78
N ALA A 91 13.05 0.23 -3.69
CA ALA A 91 13.37 0.49 -5.08
C ALA A 91 12.46 -0.34 -5.99
N THR A 92 12.40 0.06 -7.26
CA THR A 92 11.60 -0.65 -8.27
C THR A 92 11.96 -2.13 -8.33
N ARG A 93 10.96 -2.99 -8.37
CA ARG A 93 11.00 -4.45 -8.37
C ARG A 93 11.25 -5.09 -6.99
N ASP A 94 11.41 -4.31 -5.95
CA ASP A 94 11.43 -4.87 -4.59
C ASP A 94 10.09 -5.50 -4.24
N LEU A 95 10.14 -6.64 -3.58
CA LEU A 95 8.98 -7.34 -3.06
C LEU A 95 8.93 -7.22 -1.54
N VAL A 96 7.81 -6.73 -1.04
CA VAL A 96 7.56 -6.59 0.40
C VAL A 96 6.39 -7.49 0.79
N THR A 97 6.60 -8.33 1.77
CA THR A 97 5.52 -9.12 2.39
C THR A 97 5.12 -8.45 3.70
N VAL A 98 3.83 -8.20 3.84
CA VAL A 98 3.25 -7.70 5.10
C VAL A 98 2.50 -8.84 5.76
N PRO A 99 3.05 -9.47 6.81
CA PRO A 99 2.40 -10.58 7.50
C PRO A 99 1.14 -10.15 8.25
N PRO A 100 0.30 -11.11 8.68
CA PRO A 100 -0.86 -10.79 9.51
C PRO A 100 -0.49 -10.02 10.78
N MET A 101 -1.33 -9.10 11.18
CA MET A 101 -1.23 -8.32 12.43
C MET A 101 0.12 -7.62 12.63
N THR A 102 0.72 -7.15 11.53
CA THR A 102 2.02 -6.48 11.53
C THR A 102 1.83 -5.01 11.18
N TRP A 103 2.34 -4.10 12.01
CA TRP A 103 2.30 -2.67 11.73
C TRP A 103 3.04 -2.38 10.44
N HIS A 104 2.43 -1.57 9.59
CA HIS A 104 3.05 -1.20 8.31
C HIS A 104 2.61 0.17 7.83
N GLN A 105 3.51 0.84 7.11
CA GLN A 105 3.26 2.11 6.44
C GLN A 105 4.24 2.26 5.28
N PHE A 106 3.78 2.85 4.19
CA PHE A 106 4.61 3.17 3.02
C PHE A 106 4.71 4.68 2.85
N ARG A 107 5.90 5.17 2.52
CA ARG A 107 6.18 6.59 2.27
C ARG A 107 6.91 6.78 0.95
N ALA A 108 6.45 7.75 0.16
CA ALA A 108 7.12 8.17 -1.07
C ALA A 108 8.19 9.21 -0.71
N THR A 109 9.47 8.87 -0.92
CA THR A 109 10.60 9.74 -0.56
C THR A 109 11.38 10.25 -1.76
N GLY A 110 11.04 9.81 -2.97
CA GLY A 110 11.67 10.28 -4.19
C GLY A 110 10.98 11.51 -4.77
N SER A 111 11.48 11.94 -5.94
CA SER A 111 10.92 13.08 -6.69
C SER A 111 9.72 12.69 -7.56
N GLU A 112 9.49 11.38 -7.76
CA GLU A 112 8.32 10.87 -8.46
C GLU A 112 7.43 10.07 -7.52
N PRO A 113 6.18 9.79 -7.90
CA PRO A 113 5.29 8.96 -7.07
C PRO A 113 5.88 7.58 -6.80
N LEU A 114 5.59 7.03 -5.63
CA LEU A 114 5.83 5.63 -5.30
C LEU A 114 4.62 4.83 -5.76
N GLY A 115 4.81 3.96 -6.74
CA GLY A 115 3.75 3.11 -7.26
C GLY A 115 4.01 1.64 -6.98
N PHE A 116 2.99 0.90 -6.53
CA PHE A 116 3.15 -0.51 -6.22
C PHE A 116 1.89 -1.31 -6.49
N LEU A 117 2.10 -2.56 -6.89
CA LEU A 117 1.06 -3.57 -6.96
C LEU A 117 0.87 -4.20 -5.58
N CYS A 118 -0.36 -4.40 -5.18
CA CYS A 118 -0.71 -5.03 -3.92
C CYS A 118 -1.68 -6.17 -4.17
N MET A 119 -1.30 -7.39 -3.79
CA MET A 119 -2.16 -8.57 -3.83
C MET A 119 -2.68 -8.86 -2.43
N VAL A 120 -4.00 -8.97 -2.29
CA VAL A 120 -4.68 -9.22 -1.02
C VAL A 120 -5.84 -10.18 -1.21
N ASN A 121 -6.36 -10.72 -0.11
CA ASN A 121 -7.63 -11.46 -0.13
C ASN A 121 -8.77 -10.54 -0.56
N ALA A 122 -9.74 -11.08 -1.27
CA ALA A 122 -10.97 -10.36 -1.62
C ALA A 122 -11.76 -9.99 -0.36
N GLN A 123 -11.82 -10.90 0.63
CA GLN A 123 -12.41 -10.63 1.93
C GLN A 123 -11.32 -10.16 2.90
N ARG A 124 -11.57 -9.02 3.55
CA ARG A 124 -10.57 -8.36 4.40
C ARG A 124 -11.22 -7.89 5.70
N ASP A 125 -10.47 -8.03 6.80
CA ASP A 125 -10.84 -7.44 8.09
C ASP A 125 -10.59 -5.92 8.08
N LYS A 126 -11.22 -5.24 9.02
CA LYS A 126 -11.05 -3.79 9.18
C LYS A 126 -9.65 -3.49 9.74
N PRO A 127 -8.88 -2.59 9.12
CA PRO A 127 -7.59 -2.19 9.68
C PRO A 127 -7.69 -1.61 11.07
N GLN A 128 -6.70 -1.92 11.91
CA GLN A 128 -6.55 -1.38 13.25
C GLN A 128 -5.51 -0.27 13.25
N LEU A 129 -5.83 0.82 13.94
CA LEU A 129 -4.89 1.92 14.17
C LEU A 129 -4.18 1.71 15.49
N PRO A 130 -2.93 2.20 15.66
CA PRO A 130 -2.24 2.08 16.93
C PRO A 130 -2.91 2.94 18.00
N SER A 131 -3.02 2.40 19.21
CA SER A 131 -3.35 3.19 20.40
C SER A 131 -2.16 4.12 20.73
N ALA A 132 -2.39 5.08 21.63
CA ALA A 132 -1.32 5.97 22.10
C ALA A 132 -0.15 5.16 22.71
N ALA A 133 -0.47 4.10 23.47
CA ALA A 133 0.54 3.22 24.06
C ALA A 133 1.32 2.45 23.01
N GLU A 134 0.63 1.87 22.03
CA GLU A 134 1.27 1.13 20.92
C GLU A 134 2.14 2.04 20.07
N LEU A 135 1.67 3.25 19.77
CA LEU A 135 2.46 4.25 19.05
C LEU A 135 3.71 4.64 19.84
N GLY A 136 3.58 4.83 21.15
CA GLY A 136 4.72 5.11 22.03
C GLY A 136 5.76 3.99 22.03
N GLU A 137 5.33 2.74 22.00
CA GLU A 137 6.22 1.58 21.90
C GLU A 137 6.98 1.56 20.57
N LEU A 138 6.30 1.86 19.45
CA LEU A 138 6.94 1.97 18.16
C LEU A 138 7.95 3.11 18.13
N GLU A 139 7.59 4.28 18.63
CA GLU A 139 8.43 5.47 18.65
C GLU A 139 9.62 5.38 19.62
N ALA A 140 9.61 4.40 20.53
CA ALA A 140 10.76 4.13 21.39
C ALA A 140 11.99 3.68 20.60
N ASP A 141 11.80 3.12 19.39
CA ASP A 141 12.86 2.85 18.43
C ASP A 141 13.16 4.14 17.64
N PRO A 142 14.39 4.70 17.74
CA PRO A 142 14.71 5.95 17.05
C PRO A 142 14.55 5.91 15.53
N ALA A 143 14.82 4.78 14.89
CA ALA A 143 14.67 4.62 13.46
C ALA A 143 13.18 4.66 13.05
N ILE A 144 12.31 4.02 13.82
CA ILE A 144 10.87 4.04 13.60
C ILE A 144 10.33 5.45 13.85
N ALA A 145 10.73 6.10 14.94
CA ALA A 145 10.32 7.46 15.25
C ALA A 145 10.69 8.44 14.12
N ALA A 146 11.91 8.32 13.59
CA ALA A 146 12.33 9.13 12.45
C ALA A 146 11.50 8.86 11.19
N PHE A 147 11.21 7.59 10.90
CA PHE A 147 10.37 7.21 9.77
C PHE A 147 8.95 7.78 9.90
N LEU A 148 8.34 7.70 11.07
CA LEU A 148 6.97 8.19 11.31
C LEU A 148 6.85 9.71 11.24
N ARG A 149 7.92 10.43 11.53
CA ARG A 149 7.95 11.90 11.37
C ARG A 149 8.11 12.36 9.93
N GLY A 150 8.53 11.49 9.05
CA GLY A 150 8.76 11.79 7.63
C GLY A 150 10.14 12.27 7.37
#